data_f2690ed9b633916ddd35efec7c51038f
#
_entry.id   f2690ed9b633916ddd35efec7c51038f
#
_cell.length_a   1.000
_cell.length_b   1.000
_cell.length_c   1.000
_cell.angle_alpha   90.00
_cell.angle_beta   90.00
_cell.angle_gamma   90.00
#
_symmetry.space_group_name_H-M   'P 1'
#
loop_
_entity.id
_entity.type
_entity.pdbx_description
1 polymer ?
#
loop_
_entity_poly.entity_id
_entity_poly.type
_entity_poly.pdbx_seq_one_letter_code
_entity_poly.pdbx_strand_id
1 'polypeptide(L)'
;MKKIFAIVLAGIMMLSLAACGGTGSSTPAAASSEPAGASGTPASGEPAASTLSGKVTTGGSTSVEKVVGAFIEAFMAENSGVDVTYDPTGSGAGITGAAEGTLDIGLSSRALKDDEAAGGLTATTFALDGIAIIVNSENTVEDLTLEQIKGLATGEITNWSEVGGPDMPVVLVGREAGSGTRDGFESIVDVKDACKYDQELTSTGAVIAGVAANPNAFGYASLSAVDDTVKAVTVEGVAASEATV
;
A
#
# COMPACT_ATOMS: atom_id res chain seq x y z
N MET A 1 21.55 33.78 3.74
CA MET A 1 20.53 34.85 3.90
C MET A 1 19.19 34.16 4.09
N LYS A 2 18.69 34.24 5.32
CA LYS A 2 17.42 33.62 5.74
C LYS A 2 16.26 34.48 5.26
N LYS A 3 15.23 33.91 4.64
CA LYS A 3 13.93 34.58 4.48
C LYS A 3 12.86 33.72 5.10
N ILE A 4 12.38 34.16 6.23
CA ILE A 4 11.24 33.66 6.99
C ILE A 4 9.99 34.27 6.35
N PHE A 5 9.01 33.47 5.97
CA PHE A 5 7.66 33.95 5.65
C PHE A 5 6.71 33.48 6.76
N ALA A 6 6.23 34.46 7.51
CA ALA A 6 5.15 34.29 8.47
C ALA A 6 3.83 34.64 7.78
N ILE A 7 2.87 33.73 7.82
CA ILE A 7 1.49 34.01 7.40
C ILE A 7 0.61 34.07 8.65
N VAL A 8 0.06 35.25 8.88
CA VAL A 8 -0.90 35.57 9.92
C VAL A 8 -2.29 35.22 9.41
N LEU A 9 -3.01 34.37 10.12
CA LEU A 9 -4.41 34.08 9.85
C LEU A 9 -5.28 34.85 10.85
N ALA A 10 -6.02 35.84 10.36
CA ALA A 10 -6.96 36.65 11.15
C ALA A 10 -8.32 35.97 11.19
N GLY A 11 -8.84 35.77 12.40
CA GLY A 11 -10.17 35.25 12.65
C GLY A 11 -11.26 36.28 12.41
N ILE A 12 -12.45 35.80 12.02
CA ILE A 12 -13.69 36.56 12.09
C ILE A 12 -14.70 35.71 12.85
N MET A 13 -15.00 36.13 14.08
CA MET A 13 -16.17 35.74 14.85
C MET A 13 -17.37 36.59 14.39
N MET A 14 -18.48 35.97 14.07
CA MET A 14 -19.78 36.67 14.08
C MET A 14 -20.73 36.04 15.07
N LEU A 15 -20.99 36.80 16.09
CA LEU A 15 -22.05 36.60 17.11
C LEU A 15 -23.36 37.18 16.58
N SER A 16 -24.45 36.45 16.62
CA SER A 16 -25.78 37.02 16.51
C SER A 16 -26.70 36.45 17.58
N LEU A 17 -26.93 37.27 18.60
CA LEU A 17 -28.03 37.15 19.55
C LEU A 17 -29.31 37.74 18.92
N ALA A 18 -30.45 37.08 19.12
CA ALA A 18 -31.76 37.73 19.13
C ALA A 18 -32.68 37.05 20.14
N ALA A 19 -32.98 37.78 21.18
CA ALA A 19 -33.97 37.48 22.20
C ALA A 19 -35.28 38.26 21.88
N CYS A 20 -36.41 37.65 22.23
CA CYS A 20 -37.68 38.28 22.67
C CYS A 20 -38.67 37.13 22.89
N GLY A 21 -39.29 36.85 24.00
CA GLY A 21 -39.95 37.62 25.01
C GLY A 21 -41.41 37.83 24.66
N GLY A 22 -42.36 37.12 25.34
CA GLY A 22 -43.80 37.41 25.22
C GLY A 22 -44.69 36.36 25.90
N THR A 23 -45.17 36.73 27.09
CA THR A 23 -46.12 36.04 27.94
C THR A 23 -47.56 36.15 27.42
N GLY A 24 -48.41 35.13 27.69
CA GLY A 24 -49.85 35.23 27.48
C GLY A 24 -50.65 33.94 27.77
N SER A 25 -51.31 33.93 28.88
CA SER A 25 -52.17 32.88 29.45
C SER A 25 -53.51 32.71 28.74
N SER A 26 -54.03 31.46 28.67
CA SER A 26 -55.37 31.04 29.09
C SER A 26 -55.90 29.87 28.26
N THR A 27 -56.34 28.84 28.95
CA THR A 27 -57.12 27.65 28.57
C THR A 27 -58.70 28.03 28.63
N PRO A 28 -59.64 27.15 28.25
CA PRO A 28 -59.69 25.89 27.48
C PRO A 28 -60.84 25.81 26.45
N ALA A 29 -60.95 24.82 25.62
CA ALA A 29 -62.06 23.89 25.41
C ALA A 29 -62.02 23.09 24.11
N ALA A 30 -62.07 21.79 24.30
CA ALA A 30 -62.84 20.72 23.66
C ALA A 30 -62.84 20.46 22.12
N ALA A 31 -62.36 19.23 21.81
CA ALA A 31 -62.93 18.19 20.96
C ALA A 31 -63.04 18.42 19.45
N SER A 32 -62.26 17.60 18.66
CA SER A 32 -62.83 16.53 17.82
C SER A 32 -61.75 15.99 16.81
N SER A 33 -61.54 14.71 16.92
CA SER A 33 -61.24 13.67 15.90
C SER A 33 -60.52 14.04 14.63
N GLU A 34 -59.28 13.45 14.49
CA GLU A 34 -58.68 12.54 13.48
C GLU A 34 -58.88 12.75 11.97
N PRO A 35 -57.95 12.21 11.06
CA PRO A 35 -56.69 11.50 11.28
C PRO A 35 -55.48 11.96 10.45
N ALA A 36 -54.35 11.66 10.96
CA ALA A 36 -53.13 11.15 10.39
C ALA A 36 -52.65 11.54 8.96
N GLY A 37 -51.59 12.26 8.93
CA GLY A 37 -50.63 12.23 7.87
C GLY A 37 -49.26 12.11 8.50
N ALA A 38 -48.78 10.88 8.74
CA ALA A 38 -47.42 10.64 9.20
C ALA A 38 -46.46 10.85 8.03
N SER A 39 -45.95 12.08 7.88
CA SER A 39 -44.70 12.32 7.14
C SER A 39 -43.54 11.93 8.07
N GLY A 40 -43.17 10.67 8.04
CA GLY A 40 -41.92 10.19 8.61
C GLY A 40 -40.78 10.79 7.82
N THR A 41 -40.11 11.81 8.36
CA THR A 41 -38.77 12.19 7.95
C THR A 41 -37.90 10.97 8.17
N PRO A 42 -37.15 10.50 7.17
CA PRO A 42 -36.16 9.47 7.43
C PRO A 42 -35.12 10.08 8.37
N ALA A 43 -35.06 9.56 9.58
CA ALA A 43 -33.96 9.83 10.47
C ALA A 43 -32.67 9.35 9.70
N SER A 44 -31.84 10.29 9.31
CA SER A 44 -30.44 9.98 8.97
C SER A 44 -29.85 9.33 10.22
N GLY A 45 -29.85 8.01 10.23
CA GLY A 45 -29.18 7.25 11.28
C GLY A 45 -27.69 7.60 11.20
N GLU A 46 -27.25 8.36 12.17
CA GLU A 46 -25.85 8.47 12.50
C GLU A 46 -25.32 7.03 12.66
N PRO A 47 -24.19 6.63 12.03
CA PRO A 47 -23.66 5.29 12.20
C PRO A 47 -23.47 5.05 13.69
N ALA A 48 -24.06 3.97 14.21
CA ALA A 48 -23.88 3.61 15.61
C ALA A 48 -22.36 3.50 15.86
N ALA A 49 -21.84 4.26 16.82
CA ALA A 49 -20.43 4.21 17.18
C ALA A 49 -20.03 2.75 17.44
N SER A 50 -18.96 2.28 16.80
CA SER A 50 -18.44 0.94 16.99
C SER A 50 -18.12 0.71 18.46
N THR A 51 -18.55 -0.43 18.99
CA THR A 51 -18.22 -0.86 20.37
C THR A 51 -16.92 -1.66 20.42
N LEU A 52 -16.20 -1.82 19.29
CA LEU A 52 -14.94 -2.53 19.23
C LEU A 52 -13.86 -1.75 19.98
N SER A 53 -13.06 -2.47 20.75
CA SER A 53 -11.88 -1.91 21.44
C SER A 53 -10.81 -2.96 21.61
N GLY A 54 -9.56 -2.55 21.65
CA GLY A 54 -8.42 -3.42 21.84
C GLY A 54 -7.25 -3.06 20.94
N LYS A 55 -6.26 -3.95 20.88
CA LYS A 55 -5.06 -3.78 20.06
C LYS A 55 -4.96 -4.93 19.07
N VAL A 56 -4.58 -4.61 17.83
CA VAL A 56 -4.27 -5.57 16.76
C VAL A 56 -2.85 -5.30 16.29
N THR A 57 -2.01 -6.32 16.34
CA THR A 57 -0.62 -6.26 15.87
C THR A 57 -0.52 -6.89 14.49
N THR A 58 -0.05 -6.14 13.50
CA THR A 58 0.15 -6.63 12.14
C THR A 58 1.58 -6.38 11.70
N GLY A 59 2.06 -7.16 10.76
CA GLY A 59 3.40 -6.96 10.20
C GLY A 59 3.67 -7.88 9.02
N GLY A 60 4.75 -7.61 8.32
CA GLY A 60 5.18 -8.44 7.20
C GLY A 60 5.50 -7.66 5.93
N SER A 61 4.89 -8.02 4.81
CA SER A 61 5.22 -7.51 3.48
C SER A 61 5.31 -5.99 3.39
N THR A 62 6.45 -5.48 2.93
CA THR A 62 6.67 -4.04 2.70
C THR A 62 6.01 -3.53 1.41
N SER A 63 5.58 -4.42 0.51
CA SER A 63 4.92 -4.04 -0.74
C SER A 63 3.49 -3.53 -0.52
N VAL A 64 2.83 -3.98 0.56
CA VAL A 64 1.45 -3.61 0.88
C VAL A 64 1.35 -2.38 1.80
N GLU A 65 2.46 -1.77 2.16
CA GLU A 65 2.54 -0.71 3.17
C GLU A 65 1.55 0.43 2.93
N LYS A 66 1.51 0.97 1.70
CA LYS A 66 0.60 2.06 1.34
C LYS A 66 -0.88 1.66 1.48
N VAL A 67 -1.24 0.49 0.98
CA VAL A 67 -2.64 0.01 0.99
C VAL A 67 -3.09 -0.35 2.39
N VAL A 68 -2.26 -1.07 3.13
CA VAL A 68 -2.57 -1.47 4.52
C VAL A 68 -2.59 -0.27 5.43
N GLY A 69 -1.70 0.71 5.25
CA GLY A 69 -1.74 1.97 5.99
C GLY A 69 -3.09 2.68 5.82
N ALA A 70 -3.58 2.80 4.59
CA ALA A 70 -4.90 3.40 4.32
C ALA A 70 -6.05 2.60 4.95
N PHE A 71 -6.00 1.26 4.93
CA PHE A 71 -7.01 0.42 5.60
C PHE A 71 -6.99 0.59 7.11
N ILE A 72 -5.80 0.66 7.73
CA ILE A 72 -5.65 0.88 9.17
C ILE A 72 -6.23 2.23 9.56
N GLU A 73 -5.88 3.30 8.84
CA GLU A 73 -6.40 4.64 9.10
C GLU A 73 -7.93 4.68 9.01
N ALA A 74 -8.52 4.13 7.95
CA ALA A 74 -9.96 4.08 7.77
C ALA A 74 -10.65 3.24 8.86
N PHE A 75 -10.09 2.07 9.19
CA PHE A 75 -10.65 1.20 10.22
C PHE A 75 -10.64 1.85 11.61
N MET A 76 -9.51 2.48 11.99
CA MET A 76 -9.39 3.17 13.28
C MET A 76 -10.26 4.43 13.36
N ALA A 77 -10.50 5.10 12.22
CA ALA A 77 -11.41 6.24 12.18
C ALA A 77 -12.87 5.83 12.49
N GLU A 78 -13.29 4.66 12.01
CA GLU A 78 -14.61 4.10 12.30
C GLU A 78 -14.69 3.40 13.67
N ASN A 79 -13.56 2.94 14.20
CA ASN A 79 -13.47 2.14 15.43
C ASN A 79 -12.45 2.78 16.39
N SER A 80 -12.76 3.93 16.94
CA SER A 80 -11.85 4.75 17.76
C SER A 80 -11.35 4.08 19.05
N GLY A 81 -11.93 2.97 19.46
CA GLY A 81 -11.47 2.14 20.59
C GLY A 81 -10.43 1.10 20.21
N VAL A 82 -10.11 0.95 18.90
CA VAL A 82 -9.13 -0.04 18.40
C VAL A 82 -7.83 0.65 18.04
N ASP A 83 -6.70 0.06 18.45
CA ASP A 83 -5.35 0.44 18.04
C ASP A 83 -4.77 -0.65 17.14
N VAL A 84 -4.47 -0.32 15.88
CA VAL A 84 -3.85 -1.25 14.93
C VAL A 84 -2.45 -0.79 14.61
N THR A 85 -1.47 -1.67 14.82
CA THR A 85 -0.07 -1.39 14.48
C THR A 85 0.38 -2.23 13.30
N TYR A 86 1.27 -1.69 12.47
CA TYR A 86 1.86 -2.38 11.33
C TYR A 86 3.38 -2.22 11.33
N ASP A 87 4.10 -3.35 11.21
CA ASP A 87 5.56 -3.40 11.14
C ASP A 87 6.01 -4.02 9.79
N PRO A 88 6.56 -3.24 8.84
CA PRO A 88 6.95 -3.71 7.52
C PRO A 88 8.30 -4.45 7.55
N THR A 89 8.28 -5.73 7.87
CA THR A 89 9.47 -6.59 8.08
C THR A 89 9.71 -7.65 6.99
N GLY A 90 8.86 -7.68 5.94
CA GLY A 90 8.91 -8.66 4.86
C GLY A 90 7.94 -9.83 5.06
N SER A 91 7.50 -10.44 3.94
CA SER A 91 6.45 -11.48 3.94
C SER A 91 6.78 -12.68 4.81
N GLY A 92 8.02 -13.16 4.78
CA GLY A 92 8.46 -14.29 5.59
C GLY A 92 8.33 -14.02 7.08
N ALA A 93 8.75 -12.85 7.54
CA ALA A 93 8.63 -12.44 8.95
C ALA A 93 7.16 -12.30 9.36
N GLY A 94 6.30 -11.75 8.49
CA GLY A 94 4.86 -11.66 8.72
C GLY A 94 4.20 -13.03 8.89
N ILE A 95 4.52 -13.98 8.01
CA ILE A 95 3.99 -15.36 8.08
C ILE A 95 4.48 -16.05 9.35
N THR A 96 5.78 -15.94 9.66
CA THR A 96 6.36 -16.53 10.89
C THR A 96 5.73 -15.92 12.14
N GLY A 97 5.60 -14.59 12.20
CA GLY A 97 4.99 -13.90 13.33
C GLY A 97 3.55 -14.31 13.58
N ALA A 98 2.76 -14.50 12.51
CA ALA A 98 1.40 -15.01 12.64
C ALA A 98 1.37 -16.47 13.10
N ALA A 99 2.27 -17.32 12.60
CA ALA A 99 2.36 -18.72 13.02
C ALA A 99 2.76 -18.87 14.49
N GLU A 100 3.62 -18.03 14.99
CA GLU A 100 4.09 -18.01 16.37
C GLU A 100 3.15 -17.25 17.32
N GLY A 101 2.14 -16.55 16.80
CA GLY A 101 1.22 -15.73 17.58
C GLY A 101 1.85 -14.44 18.15
N THR A 102 2.96 -13.99 17.59
CA THR A 102 3.57 -12.69 17.90
C THR A 102 2.92 -11.54 17.14
N LEU A 103 2.26 -11.87 16.02
CA LEU A 103 1.38 -11.00 15.25
C LEU A 103 -0.03 -11.60 15.21
N ASP A 104 -1.04 -10.75 15.34
CA ASP A 104 -2.44 -11.15 15.15
C ASP A 104 -2.74 -11.39 13.66
N ILE A 105 -2.10 -10.59 12.77
CA ILE A 105 -2.24 -10.71 11.32
C ILE A 105 -0.85 -10.59 10.66
N GLY A 106 -0.45 -11.62 9.93
CA GLY A 106 0.72 -11.60 9.07
C GLY A 106 0.38 -11.14 7.66
N LEU A 107 1.13 -10.19 7.11
CA LEU A 107 0.93 -9.64 5.77
C LEU A 107 1.94 -10.23 4.80
N SER A 108 1.47 -10.69 3.64
CA SER A 108 2.30 -11.36 2.65
C SER A 108 1.97 -10.93 1.24
N SER A 109 2.99 -10.79 0.38
CA SER A 109 2.90 -10.57 -1.06
C SER A 109 3.12 -11.86 -1.86
N ARG A 110 2.99 -13.01 -1.22
CA ARG A 110 3.01 -14.33 -1.85
C ARG A 110 2.01 -15.26 -1.20
N ALA A 111 1.68 -16.34 -1.87
CA ALA A 111 0.92 -17.41 -1.26
C ALA A 111 1.71 -18.07 -0.11
N LEU A 112 0.99 -18.73 0.79
CA LEU A 112 1.61 -19.61 1.78
C LEU A 112 2.24 -20.81 1.07
N LYS A 113 3.40 -21.25 1.55
CA LYS A 113 3.98 -22.55 1.18
C LYS A 113 3.19 -23.67 1.83
N ASP A 114 3.33 -24.89 1.33
CA ASP A 114 2.57 -26.03 1.82
C ASP A 114 2.80 -26.31 3.32
N ASP A 115 4.03 -26.15 3.79
CA ASP A 115 4.40 -26.30 5.20
C ASP A 115 3.84 -25.17 6.08
N GLU A 116 3.80 -23.96 5.58
CA GLU A 116 3.20 -22.81 6.27
C GLU A 116 1.67 -22.98 6.39
N ALA A 117 1.02 -23.41 5.33
CA ALA A 117 -0.42 -23.71 5.34
C ALA A 117 -0.76 -24.89 6.27
N ALA A 118 0.09 -25.94 6.28
CA ALA A 118 -0.06 -27.07 7.18
C ALA A 118 0.12 -26.69 8.67
N GLY A 119 0.78 -25.57 8.95
CA GLY A 119 0.95 -25.00 10.29
C GLY A 119 -0.32 -24.37 10.89
N GLY A 120 -1.45 -24.40 10.18
CA GLY A 120 -2.73 -23.90 10.66
C GLY A 120 -3.02 -22.43 10.35
N LEU A 121 -2.19 -21.78 9.54
CA LEU A 121 -2.47 -20.44 9.03
C LEU A 121 -3.60 -20.45 8.01
N THR A 122 -4.44 -19.42 8.05
CA THR A 122 -5.48 -19.18 7.04
C THR A 122 -5.10 -17.94 6.23
N ALA A 123 -4.96 -18.11 4.92
CA ALA A 123 -4.70 -16.99 4.01
C ALA A 123 -6.01 -16.39 3.48
N THR A 124 -6.08 -15.05 3.51
CA THR A 124 -7.16 -14.27 2.89
C THR A 124 -6.55 -13.32 1.88
N THR A 125 -6.86 -13.51 0.60
CA THR A 125 -6.43 -12.58 -0.46
C THR A 125 -7.33 -11.34 -0.41
N PHE A 126 -6.74 -10.16 -0.24
CA PHE A 126 -7.47 -8.90 -0.20
C PHE A 126 -7.23 -8.01 -1.44
N ALA A 127 -6.17 -8.28 -2.21
CA ALA A 127 -5.85 -7.57 -3.45
C ALA A 127 -4.98 -8.45 -4.35
N LEU A 128 -4.99 -8.16 -5.65
CA LEU A 128 -3.97 -8.60 -6.60
C LEU A 128 -2.95 -7.47 -6.77
N ASP A 129 -1.70 -7.82 -7.03
CA ASP A 129 -0.61 -6.87 -7.22
C ASP A 129 0.26 -7.29 -8.41
N GLY A 130 0.72 -6.33 -9.19
CA GLY A 130 1.68 -6.54 -10.26
C GLY A 130 3.11 -6.28 -9.77
N ILE A 131 4.07 -6.99 -10.35
CA ILE A 131 5.49 -6.74 -10.14
C ILE A 131 6.02 -5.96 -11.35
N ALA A 132 6.36 -4.70 -11.14
CA ALA A 132 6.97 -3.86 -12.17
C ALA A 132 8.49 -4.07 -12.21
N ILE A 133 9.04 -4.16 -13.41
CA ILE A 133 10.49 -4.05 -13.64
C ILE A 133 10.82 -2.57 -13.71
N ILE A 134 11.70 -2.12 -12.84
CA ILE A 134 12.06 -0.71 -12.71
C ILE A 134 13.54 -0.49 -13.06
N VAL A 135 13.82 0.61 -13.76
CA VAL A 135 15.15 1.08 -14.10
C VAL A 135 15.34 2.51 -13.62
N ASN A 136 16.58 2.95 -13.53
CA ASN A 136 16.86 4.37 -13.29
C ASN A 136 16.23 5.24 -14.39
N SER A 137 15.72 6.42 -14.04
CA SER A 137 15.05 7.34 -14.96
C SER A 137 15.93 7.81 -16.14
N GLU A 138 17.24 7.78 -16.01
CA GLU A 138 18.20 8.09 -17.08
C GLU A 138 18.44 6.92 -18.06
N ASN A 139 18.02 5.70 -17.71
CA ASN A 139 18.15 4.55 -18.60
C ASN A 139 17.17 4.67 -19.78
N THR A 140 17.64 4.48 -21.00
CA THR A 140 16.84 4.66 -22.22
C THR A 140 16.04 3.43 -22.66
N VAL A 141 16.19 2.30 -21.97
CA VAL A 141 15.42 1.07 -22.26
C VAL A 141 13.94 1.32 -21.94
N GLU A 142 13.06 0.99 -22.89
CA GLU A 142 11.61 1.18 -22.75
C GLU A 142 10.85 -0.14 -22.61
N ASP A 143 11.38 -1.22 -23.22
CA ASP A 143 10.75 -2.54 -23.26
C ASP A 143 11.78 -3.63 -23.08
N LEU A 144 11.42 -4.69 -22.36
CA LEU A 144 12.23 -5.89 -22.16
C LEU A 144 11.38 -7.13 -22.35
N THR A 145 11.95 -8.16 -22.97
CA THR A 145 11.32 -9.49 -22.97
C THR A 145 11.61 -10.22 -21.66
N LEU A 146 10.81 -11.23 -21.31
CA LEU A 146 11.08 -12.08 -20.13
C LEU A 146 12.45 -12.75 -20.21
N GLU A 147 12.88 -13.17 -21.40
CA GLU A 147 14.22 -13.75 -21.62
C GLU A 147 15.34 -12.72 -21.38
N GLN A 148 15.16 -11.47 -21.78
CA GLN A 148 16.12 -10.41 -21.48
C GLN A 148 16.17 -10.13 -19.98
N ILE A 149 15.03 -10.06 -19.30
CA ILE A 149 14.98 -9.89 -17.84
C ILE A 149 15.68 -11.05 -17.14
N LYS A 150 15.47 -12.28 -17.61
CA LYS A 150 16.17 -13.48 -17.13
C LYS A 150 17.68 -13.36 -17.31
N GLY A 151 18.13 -12.99 -18.50
CA GLY A 151 19.56 -12.79 -18.78
C GLY A 151 20.20 -11.70 -17.93
N LEU A 152 19.51 -10.58 -17.72
CA LEU A 152 19.96 -9.50 -16.83
C LEU A 152 20.03 -9.97 -15.38
N ALA A 153 19.01 -10.70 -14.90
CA ALA A 153 18.94 -11.16 -13.52
C ALA A 153 19.98 -12.24 -13.19
N THR A 154 20.26 -13.14 -14.14
CA THR A 154 21.26 -14.22 -13.97
C THR A 154 22.69 -13.77 -14.28
N GLY A 155 22.86 -12.53 -14.80
CA GLY A 155 24.15 -12.00 -15.23
C GLY A 155 24.71 -12.69 -16.48
N GLU A 156 23.87 -13.26 -17.33
CA GLU A 156 24.18 -13.67 -18.70
C GLU A 156 24.30 -12.45 -19.61
N ILE A 157 23.46 -11.43 -19.37
CA ILE A 157 23.51 -10.09 -19.97
C ILE A 157 24.11 -9.17 -18.92
N THR A 158 25.25 -8.57 -19.22
CA THR A 158 26.02 -7.77 -18.26
C THR A 158 26.15 -6.30 -18.65
N ASN A 159 25.70 -5.95 -19.86
CA ASN A 159 25.75 -4.59 -20.38
C ASN A 159 24.39 -4.22 -20.97
N TRP A 160 23.89 -3.02 -20.65
CA TRP A 160 22.62 -2.53 -21.15
C TRP A 160 22.55 -2.42 -22.67
N SER A 161 23.70 -2.21 -23.36
CA SER A 161 23.75 -2.18 -24.83
C SER A 161 23.30 -3.48 -25.50
N GLU A 162 23.38 -4.60 -24.80
CA GLU A 162 22.92 -5.90 -25.30
C GLU A 162 21.37 -5.99 -25.43
N VAL A 163 20.67 -5.10 -24.74
CA VAL A 163 19.20 -5.01 -24.77
C VAL A 163 18.69 -3.66 -25.29
N GLY A 164 19.53 -2.94 -26.05
CA GLY A 164 19.16 -1.67 -26.68
C GLY A 164 19.28 -0.43 -25.78
N GLY A 165 19.88 -0.59 -24.63
CA GLY A 165 20.19 0.50 -23.71
C GLY A 165 21.55 1.15 -23.98
N PRO A 166 22.00 2.03 -23.06
CA PRO A 166 23.30 2.68 -23.14
C PRO A 166 24.45 1.69 -22.87
N ASP A 167 25.66 2.02 -23.33
CA ASP A 167 26.87 1.22 -23.05
C ASP A 167 27.30 1.42 -21.59
N MET A 168 26.65 0.68 -20.69
CA MET A 168 26.88 0.71 -19.24
C MET A 168 26.70 -0.69 -18.66
N PRO A 169 27.45 -1.04 -17.59
CA PRO A 169 27.25 -2.31 -16.90
C PRO A 169 25.86 -2.38 -16.25
N VAL A 170 25.33 -3.60 -16.12
CA VAL A 170 24.07 -3.86 -15.43
C VAL A 170 24.32 -4.05 -13.94
N VAL A 171 23.47 -3.49 -13.10
CA VAL A 171 23.47 -3.66 -11.63
C VAL A 171 22.09 -4.10 -11.18
N LEU A 172 21.97 -5.30 -10.62
CA LEU A 172 20.71 -5.81 -10.08
C LEU A 172 20.55 -5.43 -8.60
N VAL A 173 19.52 -4.63 -8.34
CA VAL A 173 19.10 -4.25 -6.99
C VAL A 173 17.82 -5.00 -6.66
N GLY A 174 17.87 -5.92 -5.72
CA GLY A 174 16.71 -6.72 -5.34
C GLY A 174 16.43 -6.74 -3.86
N ARG A 175 15.57 -7.66 -3.48
CA ARG A 175 15.08 -7.84 -2.13
C ARG A 175 15.82 -9.00 -1.44
N GLU A 176 15.79 -8.96 -0.12
CA GLU A 176 16.24 -10.03 0.77
C GLU A 176 15.48 -11.35 0.55
N ALA A 177 16.05 -12.49 0.98
CA ALA A 177 15.48 -13.84 0.84
C ALA A 177 14.20 -14.00 1.61
N GLY A 178 13.57 -13.26 2.30
CA GLY A 178 12.25 -13.38 2.96
C GLY A 178 11.16 -12.60 2.25
N SER A 179 11.49 -11.92 1.15
CA SER A 179 10.56 -11.05 0.43
C SER A 179 9.61 -11.85 -0.46
N GLY A 180 8.30 -11.64 -0.29
CA GLY A 180 7.31 -12.20 -1.20
C GLY A 180 7.38 -11.63 -2.61
N THR A 181 7.78 -10.37 -2.78
CA THR A 181 8.00 -9.75 -4.08
C THR A 181 9.18 -10.39 -4.81
N ARG A 182 10.26 -10.72 -4.08
CA ARG A 182 11.38 -11.49 -4.64
C ARG A 182 10.92 -12.89 -5.07
N ASP A 183 10.22 -13.61 -4.21
CA ASP A 183 9.68 -14.95 -4.54
C ASP A 183 8.79 -14.89 -5.79
N GLY A 184 7.96 -13.87 -5.93
CA GLY A 184 7.13 -13.63 -7.11
C GLY A 184 7.94 -13.35 -8.36
N PHE A 185 8.89 -12.40 -8.30
CA PHE A 185 9.79 -12.07 -9.41
C PHE A 185 10.55 -13.29 -9.90
N GLU A 186 11.24 -13.98 -8.99
CA GLU A 186 12.06 -15.14 -9.32
C GLU A 186 11.24 -16.29 -9.92
N SER A 187 9.99 -16.44 -9.47
CA SER A 187 9.07 -17.46 -9.99
C SER A 187 8.55 -17.11 -11.38
N ILE A 188 8.14 -15.86 -11.62
CA ILE A 188 7.57 -15.42 -12.90
C ILE A 188 8.64 -15.44 -14.00
N VAL A 189 9.86 -14.99 -13.68
CA VAL A 189 10.98 -14.92 -14.63
C VAL A 189 11.70 -16.27 -14.75
N ASP A 190 11.35 -17.25 -13.92
CA ASP A 190 11.98 -18.58 -13.86
C ASP A 190 13.50 -18.48 -13.58
N VAL A 191 13.85 -17.75 -12.52
CA VAL A 191 15.24 -17.51 -12.08
C VAL A 191 15.45 -17.82 -10.60
N LYS A 192 14.66 -18.72 -10.04
CA LYS A 192 14.73 -19.05 -8.63
C LYS A 192 16.14 -19.49 -8.24
N ASP A 193 16.69 -18.87 -7.21
CA ASP A 193 18.05 -19.10 -6.69
C ASP A 193 19.17 -18.87 -7.71
N ALA A 194 18.88 -18.27 -8.89
CA ALA A 194 19.85 -18.02 -9.95
C ALA A 194 20.23 -16.54 -10.13
N CYS A 195 19.49 -15.63 -9.47
CA CYS A 195 19.76 -14.20 -9.57
C CYS A 195 21.12 -13.82 -8.99
N LYS A 196 21.82 -12.94 -9.68
CA LYS A 196 23.09 -12.36 -9.22
C LYS A 196 22.84 -10.94 -8.70
N TYR A 197 22.34 -10.85 -7.49
CA TYR A 197 22.09 -9.56 -6.84
C TYR A 197 23.41 -8.85 -6.52
N ASP A 198 23.56 -7.62 -7.01
CA ASP A 198 24.63 -6.71 -6.57
C ASP A 198 24.30 -6.07 -5.23
N GLN A 199 22.99 -5.86 -4.96
CA GLN A 199 22.49 -5.36 -3.70
C GLN A 199 21.20 -6.10 -3.31
N GLU A 200 21.12 -6.53 -2.05
CA GLU A 200 19.92 -7.08 -1.45
C GLU A 200 19.43 -6.12 -0.35
N LEU A 201 18.22 -5.61 -0.50
CA LEU A 201 17.64 -4.58 0.36
C LEU A 201 16.38 -5.08 1.07
N THR A 202 16.12 -4.55 2.27
CA THR A 202 15.12 -5.11 3.19
C THR A 202 13.72 -4.51 3.03
N SER A 203 13.51 -3.57 2.09
CA SER A 203 12.18 -3.01 1.83
C SER A 203 11.98 -2.63 0.37
N THR A 204 10.72 -2.58 -0.06
CA THR A 204 10.32 -2.13 -1.40
C THR A 204 10.80 -0.71 -1.69
N GLY A 205 10.62 0.20 -0.74
CA GLY A 205 11.08 1.58 -0.88
C GLY A 205 12.60 1.70 -0.98
N ALA A 206 13.36 0.82 -0.29
CA ALA A 206 14.82 0.81 -0.40
C ALA A 206 15.28 0.36 -1.80
N VAL A 207 14.61 -0.62 -2.43
CA VAL A 207 14.90 -1.03 -3.82
C VAL A 207 14.66 0.12 -4.78
N ILE A 208 13.51 0.80 -4.68
CA ILE A 208 13.18 1.97 -5.51
C ILE A 208 14.27 3.05 -5.35
N ALA A 209 14.63 3.39 -4.11
CA ALA A 209 15.68 4.38 -3.85
C ALA A 209 17.06 3.93 -4.38
N GLY A 210 17.40 2.65 -4.26
CA GLY A 210 18.64 2.08 -4.80
C GLY A 210 18.73 2.17 -6.32
N VAL A 211 17.63 1.87 -7.01
CA VAL A 211 17.54 2.02 -8.47
C VAL A 211 17.57 3.49 -8.89
N ALA A 212 16.86 4.38 -8.18
CA ALA A 212 16.86 5.81 -8.45
C ALA A 212 18.25 6.45 -8.30
N ALA A 213 19.07 5.95 -7.38
CA ALA A 213 20.40 6.48 -7.10
C ALA A 213 21.49 5.99 -8.04
N ASN A 214 21.24 4.96 -8.87
CA ASN A 214 22.26 4.33 -9.71
C ASN A 214 21.80 4.23 -11.17
N PRO A 215 22.38 5.01 -12.11
CA PRO A 215 22.02 4.95 -13.54
C PRO A 215 22.14 3.56 -14.19
N ASN A 216 22.98 2.69 -13.62
CA ASN A 216 23.22 1.34 -14.12
C ASN A 216 22.20 0.31 -13.61
N ALA A 217 21.38 0.69 -12.62
CA ALA A 217 20.57 -0.25 -11.88
C ALA A 217 19.25 -0.58 -12.58
N PHE A 218 18.86 -1.85 -12.40
CA PHE A 218 17.46 -2.25 -12.47
C PHE A 218 17.08 -3.02 -11.21
N GLY A 219 15.78 -3.16 -11.02
CA GLY A 219 15.20 -3.92 -9.94
C GLY A 219 13.74 -4.23 -10.23
N TYR A 220 13.06 -4.68 -9.21
CA TYR A 220 11.62 -4.96 -9.27
C TYR A 220 10.93 -4.46 -8.01
N ALA A 221 9.68 -4.04 -8.17
CA ALA A 221 8.87 -3.54 -7.07
C ALA A 221 7.39 -3.86 -7.30
N SER A 222 6.61 -3.89 -6.21
CA SER A 222 5.15 -3.84 -6.29
C SER A 222 4.72 -2.61 -7.11
N LEU A 223 3.80 -2.79 -8.05
CA LEU A 223 3.27 -1.72 -8.89
C LEU A 223 2.71 -0.58 -8.04
N SER A 224 2.02 -0.89 -6.95
CA SER A 224 1.45 0.10 -6.03
C SER A 224 2.50 0.99 -5.33
N ALA A 225 3.76 0.55 -5.27
CA ALA A 225 4.85 1.29 -4.64
C ALA A 225 5.63 2.17 -5.63
N VAL A 226 5.61 1.87 -6.92
CA VAL A 226 6.35 2.61 -7.95
C VAL A 226 5.92 4.08 -7.97
N ASP A 227 6.90 4.96 -8.07
CA ASP A 227 6.73 6.41 -8.15
C ASP A 227 7.58 6.99 -9.30
N ASP A 228 7.56 8.32 -9.47
CA ASP A 228 8.23 9.06 -10.53
C ASP A 228 9.77 9.18 -10.38
N THR A 229 10.33 8.63 -9.31
CA THR A 229 11.79 8.60 -9.10
C THR A 229 12.49 7.53 -9.94
N VAL A 230 11.74 6.52 -10.41
CA VAL A 230 12.21 5.44 -11.27
C VAL A 230 11.29 5.28 -12.49
N LYS A 231 11.79 4.59 -13.52
CA LYS A 231 11.00 4.26 -14.70
C LYS A 231 10.61 2.79 -14.69
N ALA A 232 9.31 2.50 -14.75
CA ALA A 232 8.83 1.16 -15.05
C ALA A 232 8.94 0.91 -16.56
N VAL A 233 9.61 -0.16 -16.96
CA VAL A 233 9.68 -0.58 -18.37
C VAL A 233 8.51 -1.48 -18.70
N THR A 234 8.12 -1.50 -19.98
CA THR A 234 7.15 -2.48 -20.47
C THR A 234 7.81 -3.86 -20.54
N VAL A 235 7.01 -4.91 -20.40
CA VAL A 235 7.46 -6.29 -20.56
C VAL A 235 6.69 -6.89 -21.73
N GLU A 236 7.42 -7.26 -22.80
CA GLU A 236 6.82 -7.79 -24.04
C GLU A 236 5.73 -6.85 -24.62
N GLY A 237 5.97 -5.55 -24.53
CA GLY A 237 5.04 -4.52 -24.97
C GLY A 237 3.86 -4.26 -24.02
N VAL A 238 3.80 -4.91 -22.88
CA VAL A 238 2.75 -4.71 -21.86
C VAL A 238 3.23 -3.75 -20.78
N ALA A 239 2.51 -2.65 -20.62
CA ALA A 239 2.81 -1.69 -19.56
C ALA A 239 2.34 -2.21 -18.21
N ALA A 240 3.13 -1.97 -17.15
CA ALA A 240 2.72 -2.23 -15.78
C ALA A 240 1.61 -1.24 -15.38
N SER A 241 0.39 -1.73 -15.22
CA SER A 241 -0.79 -0.93 -14.87
C SER A 241 -1.85 -1.77 -14.15
N GLU A 242 -2.79 -1.12 -13.47
CA GLU A 242 -3.92 -1.82 -12.84
C GLU A 242 -4.75 -2.66 -13.83
N ALA A 243 -4.77 -2.29 -15.11
CA ALA A 243 -5.52 -2.99 -16.14
C ALA A 243 -4.81 -4.26 -16.66
N THR A 244 -3.53 -4.45 -16.31
CA THR A 244 -2.67 -5.53 -16.80
C THR A 244 -2.23 -6.50 -15.70
N VAL A 245 -2.74 -6.33 -14.48
CA VAL A 245 -2.53 -7.20 -13.31
C VAL A 245 -3.57 -8.32 -13.25
#